data_9cf424cbab43106828c194a6332ad7c0
#
_entry.id   9cf424cbab43106828c194a6332ad7c0
#
_cell.length_a   1.000
_cell.length_b   1.000
_cell.length_c   1.000
_cell.angle_alpha   90.00
_cell.angle_beta   90.00
_cell.angle_gamma   90.00
#
_symmetry.space_group_name_H-M   'P 1'
#
loop_
_entity.id
_entity.type
_entity.pdbx_description
1 polymer ?
#
loop_
_entity_poly.entity_id
_entity_poly.type
_entity_poly.pdbx_seq_one_letter_code
_entity_poly.pdbx_strand_id
1 'polypeptide(L)'
;ANGAICAFNVVPNVPLGVPTPTVHGWEQHHRDNQREAARQVGAAFLDINAQSTGHSTCARDADRWVAGLVDTTTAGYNMVFHPSRAGSAFVADQVARAL
;
A
#
# COMPACT_ATOMS: atom_id res chain seq x y z
N ALA A 1 5.70 -1.63 -0.43
CA ALA A 1 6.51 -0.54 0.09
C ALA A 1 7.95 -0.65 -0.41
N ASN A 2 8.60 0.47 -0.65
CA ASN A 2 9.94 0.53 -1.24
C ASN A 2 11.02 0.68 -0.17
N GLY A 3 10.81 0.17 1.04
CA GLY A 3 11.76 0.27 2.13
C GLY A 3 11.76 1.63 2.82
N ALA A 4 10.73 2.45 2.63
CA ALA A 4 10.56 3.74 3.29
C ALA A 4 9.10 3.98 3.66
N ILE A 5 8.88 4.69 4.75
CA ILE A 5 7.55 5.17 5.16
C ILE A 5 7.59 6.69 5.14
N CYS A 6 6.68 7.30 4.39
CA CYS A 6 6.50 8.74 4.34
C CYS A 6 5.29 9.12 5.18
N ALA A 7 5.58 9.57 6.40
CA ALA A 7 4.56 9.92 7.37
C ALA A 7 3.87 11.26 7.05
N PHE A 8 4.57 12.17 6.41
CA PHE A 8 4.10 13.55 6.19
C PHE A 8 3.93 13.83 4.70
N ASN A 9 2.69 13.97 4.27
CA ASN A 9 2.32 14.34 2.91
C ASN A 9 1.46 15.61 2.98
N VAL A 10 2.10 16.73 3.27
CA VAL A 10 1.44 18.04 3.49
C VAL A 10 1.82 19.07 2.44
N VAL A 11 2.89 18.83 1.68
CA VAL A 11 3.30 19.66 0.54
C VAL A 11 2.99 18.89 -0.73
N PRO A 12 2.30 19.48 -1.72
CA PRO A 12 1.95 18.80 -2.95
C PRO A 12 3.15 18.11 -3.63
N ASN A 13 3.05 16.81 -3.86
CA ASN A 13 4.05 15.97 -4.50
C ASN A 13 5.44 15.96 -3.82
N VAL A 14 5.50 16.27 -2.53
CA VAL A 14 6.74 16.23 -1.72
C VAL A 14 6.50 15.32 -0.52
N PRO A 15 6.56 14.01 -0.68
CA PRO A 15 6.45 13.08 0.45
C PRO A 15 7.68 13.19 1.35
N LEU A 16 7.45 13.23 2.67
CA LEU A 16 8.52 13.31 3.67
C LEU A 16 8.45 12.11 4.60
N GLY A 17 9.56 11.40 4.73
CA GLY A 17 9.62 10.21 5.56
C GLY A 17 11.04 9.71 5.77
N VAL A 18 11.12 8.46 6.24
CA VAL A 18 12.38 7.83 6.62
C VAL A 18 12.48 6.42 6.03
N PRO A 19 13.70 5.92 5.77
CA PRO A 19 13.91 4.53 5.38
C PRO A 19 13.44 3.57 6.48
N THR A 20 12.76 2.49 6.09
CA THR A 20 12.27 1.46 7.02
C THR A 20 12.50 0.05 6.43
N PRO A 21 13.76 -0.36 6.22
CA PRO A 21 14.04 -1.65 5.55
C PRO A 21 13.51 -2.85 6.35
N THR A 22 13.50 -2.77 7.67
CA THR A 22 12.95 -3.83 8.53
C THR A 22 11.46 -4.03 8.29
N VAL A 23 10.69 -2.94 8.17
CA VAL A 23 9.26 -3.00 7.88
C VAL A 23 9.01 -3.61 6.50
N HIS A 24 9.82 -3.24 5.52
CA HIS A 24 9.73 -3.84 4.18
C HIS A 24 9.95 -5.36 4.23
N GLY A 25 10.94 -5.81 5.00
CA GLY A 25 11.20 -7.25 5.20
C GLY A 25 10.00 -7.94 5.86
N TRP A 26 9.38 -7.34 6.85
CA TRP A 26 8.18 -7.88 7.50
C TRP A 26 7.00 -7.98 6.54
N GLU A 27 6.80 -7.00 5.68
CA GLU A 27 5.74 -7.03 4.66
C GLU A 27 5.93 -8.21 3.71
N GLN A 28 7.15 -8.43 3.22
CA GLN A 28 7.48 -9.54 2.34
C GLN A 28 7.23 -10.89 3.02
N HIS A 29 7.68 -11.04 4.26
CA HIS A 29 7.48 -12.26 5.05
C HIS A 29 5.99 -12.54 5.27
N HIS A 30 5.24 -11.52 5.62
CA HIS A 30 3.79 -11.65 5.82
C HIS A 30 3.05 -12.05 4.54
N ARG A 31 3.41 -11.46 3.42
CA ARG A 31 2.89 -11.83 2.10
C ARG A 31 3.16 -13.29 1.78
N ASP A 32 4.40 -13.74 2.00
CA ASP A 32 4.79 -15.12 1.71
C ASP A 32 4.02 -16.11 2.59
N ASN A 33 3.81 -15.79 3.86
CA ASN A 33 3.02 -16.60 4.77
C ASN A 33 1.55 -16.68 4.35
N GLN A 34 0.97 -15.58 3.92
CA GLN A 34 -0.42 -15.56 3.43
C GLN A 34 -0.57 -16.38 2.15
N ARG A 35 0.38 -16.29 1.23
CA ARG A 35 0.38 -17.09 0.01
C ARG A 35 0.42 -18.57 0.32
N GLU A 36 1.30 -18.99 1.23
CA GLU A 36 1.42 -20.39 1.63
C GLU A 36 0.17 -20.90 2.34
N ALA A 37 -0.41 -20.10 3.23
CA ALA A 37 -1.66 -20.46 3.91
C ALA A 37 -2.80 -20.65 2.89
N ALA A 38 -2.91 -19.78 1.90
CA ALA A 38 -3.90 -19.89 0.84
C ALA A 38 -3.70 -21.20 0.04
N ARG A 39 -2.44 -21.50 -0.31
CA ARG A 39 -2.11 -22.73 -1.03
C ARG A 39 -2.53 -23.97 -0.24
N GLN A 40 -2.31 -24.01 1.07
CA GLN A 40 -2.65 -25.17 1.92
C GLN A 40 -4.15 -25.46 1.97
N VAL A 41 -4.99 -24.44 1.84
CA VAL A 41 -6.45 -24.61 1.90
C VAL A 41 -7.14 -24.49 0.55
N GLY A 42 -6.36 -24.36 -0.53
CA GLY A 42 -6.91 -24.21 -1.88
C GLY A 42 -7.59 -22.87 -2.16
N ALA A 43 -7.28 -21.83 -1.38
CA ALA A 43 -7.82 -20.49 -1.59
C ALA A 43 -7.00 -19.73 -2.65
N ALA A 44 -7.67 -18.81 -3.34
CA ALA A 44 -6.98 -17.89 -4.23
C ALA A 44 -6.18 -16.85 -3.43
N PHE A 45 -5.03 -16.46 -3.96
CA PHE A 45 -4.18 -15.40 -3.39
C PHE A 45 -4.00 -14.27 -4.41
N LEU A 46 -4.38 -13.06 -4.01
CA LEU A 46 -4.17 -11.86 -4.83
C LEU A 46 -2.92 -11.14 -4.33
N ASP A 47 -1.86 -11.10 -5.14
CA ASP A 47 -0.62 -10.43 -4.77
C ASP A 47 -0.72 -8.92 -5.02
N ILE A 48 -1.43 -8.23 -4.14
CA ILE A 48 -1.59 -6.78 -4.18
C ILE A 48 -0.25 -6.07 -3.94
N ASN A 49 0.60 -6.65 -3.09
CA ASN A 49 1.89 -6.05 -2.71
C ASN A 49 2.77 -5.81 -3.94
N ALA A 50 2.92 -6.80 -4.81
CA ALA A 50 3.74 -6.67 -6.01
C ALA A 50 3.22 -5.57 -6.95
N GLN A 51 1.90 -5.46 -7.09
CA GLN A 51 1.27 -4.49 -7.98
C GLN A 51 1.24 -3.08 -7.41
N SER A 52 1.36 -2.93 -6.09
CA SER A 52 1.33 -1.63 -5.41
C SER A 52 2.71 -0.96 -5.29
N THR A 53 3.75 -1.56 -5.86
CA THR A 53 5.08 -0.94 -5.93
C THR A 53 4.99 0.39 -6.66
N GLY A 54 5.55 1.46 -6.07
CA GLY A 54 5.41 2.81 -6.60
C GLY A 54 4.15 3.56 -6.16
N HIS A 55 3.29 2.92 -5.36
CA HIS A 55 2.03 3.50 -4.87
C HIS A 55 1.98 3.58 -3.34
N SER A 56 3.14 3.57 -2.68
CA SER A 56 3.27 3.61 -1.22
C SER A 56 2.95 4.99 -0.65
N THR A 57 3.14 5.15 0.66
CA THR A 57 3.05 6.45 1.34
C THR A 57 4.02 7.49 0.77
N CYS A 58 5.08 7.06 0.09
CA CYS A 58 6.10 7.92 -0.52
C CYS A 58 5.85 8.22 -2.00
N ALA A 59 4.74 7.77 -2.56
CA ALA A 59 4.37 8.08 -3.93
C ALA A 59 3.93 9.55 -4.06
N ARG A 60 3.96 10.09 -5.29
CA ARG A 60 3.38 11.39 -5.60
C ARG A 60 1.87 11.35 -5.35
N ASP A 61 1.26 12.51 -5.17
CA ASP A 61 -0.14 12.65 -4.74
C ASP A 61 -1.11 11.79 -5.57
N ALA A 62 -1.00 11.84 -6.89
CA ALA A 62 -1.90 11.10 -7.79
C ALA A 62 -1.66 9.57 -7.76
N ASP A 63 -0.48 9.15 -7.35
CA ASP A 63 -0.07 7.74 -7.39
C ASP A 63 -0.10 7.07 -6.01
N ARG A 64 -0.46 7.83 -4.97
CA ARG A 64 -0.43 7.33 -3.60
C ARG A 64 -1.69 6.53 -3.28
N TRP A 65 -1.51 5.26 -2.96
CA TRP A 65 -2.61 4.36 -2.61
C TRP A 65 -2.75 4.12 -1.10
N VAL A 66 -1.77 4.55 -0.31
CA VAL A 66 -1.79 4.44 1.15
C VAL A 66 -1.52 5.82 1.74
N ALA A 67 -2.41 6.30 2.59
CA ALA A 67 -2.23 7.59 3.26
C ALA A 67 -1.10 7.52 4.29
N GLY A 68 -0.39 8.64 4.47
CA GLY A 68 0.60 8.79 5.53
C GLY A 68 -0.03 9.04 6.89
N LEU A 69 0.80 9.40 7.87
CA LEU A 69 0.34 9.74 9.22
C LEU A 69 -0.36 11.10 9.23
N VAL A 70 0.26 12.12 8.64
CA VAL A 70 -0.35 13.43 8.39
C VAL A 70 -0.38 13.59 6.87
N ASP A 71 -1.54 13.42 6.28
CA ASP A 71 -1.68 13.37 4.82
C ASP A 71 -2.84 14.24 4.40
N THR A 72 -2.53 15.42 3.87
CA THR A 72 -3.49 16.41 3.39
C THR A 72 -3.52 16.52 1.88
N THR A 73 -2.65 15.82 1.16
CA THR A 73 -2.50 15.93 -0.29
C THR A 73 -3.07 14.75 -1.06
N THR A 74 -3.36 13.62 -0.39
CA THR A 74 -4.07 12.51 -1.01
C THR A 74 -5.56 12.85 -1.12
N ALA A 75 -6.15 12.64 -2.29
CA ALA A 75 -7.54 12.98 -2.55
C ALA A 75 -8.52 12.20 -1.66
N GLY A 76 -9.54 12.89 -1.15
CA GLY A 76 -10.58 12.31 -0.31
C GLY A 76 -10.20 12.27 1.16
N TYR A 77 -11.11 11.70 1.99
CA TYR A 77 -10.83 11.45 3.40
C TYR A 77 -9.96 10.22 3.55
N ASN A 78 -8.87 10.35 4.29
CA ASN A 78 -7.90 9.28 4.47
C ASN A 78 -7.66 8.99 5.94
N MET A 79 -7.82 7.74 6.33
CA MET A 79 -7.36 7.26 7.63
C MET A 79 -5.85 7.04 7.59
N VAL A 80 -5.19 7.27 8.74
CA VAL A 80 -3.74 7.08 8.90
C VAL A 80 -3.34 5.67 8.48
N PHE A 81 -2.39 5.60 7.56
CA PHE A 81 -1.82 4.34 7.03
C PHE A 81 -2.85 3.34 6.47
N HIS A 82 -4.01 3.82 6.07
CA HIS A 82 -5.03 3.01 5.41
C HIS A 82 -5.05 3.30 3.91
N PRO A 83 -5.65 2.41 3.11
CA PRO A 83 -5.78 2.67 1.68
C PRO A 83 -6.52 3.97 1.40
N SER A 84 -6.01 4.73 0.45
CA SER A 84 -6.71 5.89 -0.10
C SER A 84 -7.89 5.43 -0.96
N ARG A 85 -8.69 6.40 -1.44
CA ARG A 85 -9.75 6.10 -2.41
C ARG A 85 -9.19 5.36 -3.63
N ALA A 86 -8.06 5.82 -4.18
CA ALA A 86 -7.42 5.18 -5.33
C ALA A 86 -6.92 3.77 -4.99
N GLY A 87 -6.31 3.57 -3.82
CA GLY A 87 -5.87 2.26 -3.35
C GLY A 87 -7.04 1.30 -3.16
N SER A 88 -8.11 1.76 -2.54
CA SER A 88 -9.33 0.95 -2.35
C SER A 88 -9.97 0.57 -3.68
N ALA A 89 -10.02 1.47 -4.65
CA ALA A 89 -10.54 1.20 -5.98
C ALA A 89 -9.69 0.16 -6.71
N PHE A 90 -8.37 0.24 -6.59
CA PHE A 90 -7.46 -0.75 -7.16
C PHE A 90 -7.73 -2.15 -6.58
N VAL A 91 -7.82 -2.27 -5.26
CA VAL A 91 -8.10 -3.57 -4.61
C VAL A 91 -9.45 -4.12 -5.05
N ALA A 92 -10.49 -3.28 -5.09
CA ALA A 92 -11.82 -3.69 -5.54
C ALA A 92 -11.79 -4.21 -6.99
N ASP A 93 -11.05 -3.55 -7.88
CA ASP A 93 -10.88 -3.98 -9.26
C ASP A 93 -10.20 -5.35 -9.35
N GLN A 94 -9.12 -5.56 -8.57
CA GLN A 94 -8.43 -6.85 -8.54
C GLN A 94 -9.33 -7.97 -8.04
N VAL A 95 -10.11 -7.74 -7.00
CA VAL A 95 -11.07 -8.72 -6.49
C VAL A 95 -12.13 -9.04 -7.55
N ALA A 96 -12.69 -8.02 -8.20
CA ALA A 96 -13.70 -8.21 -9.24
C ALA A 96 -13.18 -9.05 -10.40
N ARG A 97 -11.93 -8.84 -10.81
CA ARG A 97 -11.31 -9.61 -11.90
C ARG A 97 -11.04 -11.07 -11.53
N ALA A 98 -10.89 -11.36 -10.24
CA ALA A 98 -10.62 -12.71 -9.74
C ALA A 98 -11.88 -13.56 -9.53
N LEU A 99 -13.06 -12.93 -9.57
CA LEU A 99 -14.35 -13.63 -9.36
C LEU A 99 -14.88 -14.31 -10.68
#